data_4e4929f3ef259ab45dd331aa5a56aad0
#
_entry.id   4e4929f3ef259ab45dd331aa5a56aad0
#
_cell.length_a   1.000
_cell.length_b   1.000
_cell.length_c   1.000
_cell.angle_alpha   90.00
_cell.angle_beta   90.00
_cell.angle_gamma   90.00
#
_symmetry.space_group_name_H-M   'P 1'
#
loop_
_entity.id
_entity.type
_entity.pdbx_description
1 polymer ?
#
loop_
_entity_poly.entity_id
_entity_poly.type
_entity_poly.pdbx_seq_one_letter_code
_entity_poly.pdbx_strand_id
1 'polypeptide(L)'
;ARAVFERVLGRRVDVVTEAALRPPLRGDILADAVDVQSVPERLPRSHREKRWRWRVFDLLRAIDRITDFTDGHTLSTFERDERTQDAVLHGLARLGETTKFIPQSVQDTHPHLPWALLRDVRNLVSHDYFGIEVALVWHTARVELPALRPELQALAEGETVSGAGR
;
A
#
# COMPACT_ATOMS: atom_id res chain seq x y z
N ALA A 1 -5.41 24.95 14.51
CA ALA A 1 -6.66 24.29 14.08
C ALA A 1 -6.73 22.85 14.62
N ARG A 2 -5.79 21.96 14.31
CA ARG A 2 -5.82 20.53 14.68
C ARG A 2 -6.08 20.29 16.19
N ALA A 3 -5.26 20.93 17.07
CA ALA A 3 -5.38 20.75 18.52
C ALA A 3 -6.75 21.19 19.08
N VAL A 4 -7.40 22.17 18.45
CA VAL A 4 -8.74 22.61 18.86
C VAL A 4 -9.77 21.54 18.50
N PHE A 5 -9.71 20.99 17.29
CA PHE A 5 -10.62 19.92 16.86
C PHE A 5 -10.43 18.65 17.70
N GLU A 6 -9.18 18.25 18.00
CA GLU A 6 -8.91 17.08 18.84
C GLU A 6 -9.47 17.24 20.26
N ARG A 7 -9.39 18.47 20.81
CA ARG A 7 -9.95 18.78 22.14
C ARG A 7 -11.47 18.70 22.15
N VAL A 8 -12.12 19.27 21.12
CA VAL A 8 -13.59 19.30 21.03
C VAL A 8 -14.16 17.91 20.76
N LEU A 9 -13.50 17.14 19.89
CA LEU A 9 -14.00 15.83 19.45
C LEU A 9 -13.53 14.67 20.35
N GLY A 10 -12.62 14.92 21.30
CA GLY A 10 -12.07 13.90 22.20
C GLY A 10 -11.31 12.77 21.47
N ARG A 11 -10.84 13.01 20.24
CA ARG A 11 -10.18 12.02 19.40
C ARG A 11 -9.17 12.66 18.46
N ARG A 12 -8.21 11.85 17.97
CA ARG A 12 -7.25 12.30 16.96
C ARG A 12 -7.95 12.71 15.68
N VAL A 13 -7.54 13.86 15.12
CA VAL A 13 -8.10 14.45 13.91
C VAL A 13 -6.96 14.82 12.96
N ASP A 14 -7.09 14.44 11.70
CA ASP A 14 -6.24 14.95 10.64
C ASP A 14 -6.97 16.06 9.89
N VAL A 15 -6.29 17.21 9.77
CA VAL A 15 -6.81 18.38 9.06
C VAL A 15 -5.99 18.54 7.80
N VAL A 16 -6.65 18.41 6.66
CA VAL A 16 -6.04 18.56 5.33
C VAL A 16 -6.84 19.56 4.51
N THR A 17 -6.19 20.30 3.63
CA THR A 17 -6.86 21.11 2.63
C THR A 17 -7.22 20.26 1.42
N GLU A 18 -8.23 20.68 0.67
CA GLU A 18 -8.60 20.00 -0.57
C GLU A 18 -7.42 19.89 -1.56
N ALA A 19 -6.57 20.93 -1.63
CA ALA A 19 -5.38 20.95 -2.47
C ALA A 19 -4.30 19.94 -2.04
N ALA A 20 -4.30 19.51 -0.79
CA ALA A 20 -3.37 18.50 -0.25
C ALA A 20 -3.86 17.07 -0.47
N LEU A 21 -5.08 16.87 -0.98
CA LEU A 21 -5.58 15.55 -1.32
C LEU A 21 -4.85 14.99 -2.54
N ARG A 22 -4.46 13.73 -2.47
CA ARG A 22 -3.83 13.02 -3.60
C ARG A 22 -4.80 12.96 -4.78
N PRO A 23 -4.37 13.33 -6.01
CA PRO A 23 -5.26 13.38 -7.17
C PRO A 23 -6.13 12.13 -7.39
N PRO A 24 -5.58 10.90 -7.28
CA PRO A 24 -6.38 9.67 -7.48
C PRO A 24 -7.47 9.44 -6.43
N LEU A 25 -7.35 10.05 -5.25
CA LEU A 25 -8.27 9.87 -4.12
C LEU A 25 -9.19 11.07 -3.91
N ARG A 26 -8.90 12.18 -4.58
CA ARG A 26 -9.61 13.45 -4.37
C ARG A 26 -11.11 13.32 -4.66
N GLY A 27 -11.45 12.68 -5.78
CA GLY A 27 -12.85 12.46 -6.16
C GLY A 27 -13.62 11.67 -5.11
N ASP A 28 -13.08 10.54 -4.69
CA ASP A 28 -13.71 9.67 -3.67
C ASP A 28 -13.83 10.37 -2.32
N ILE A 29 -12.78 11.09 -1.90
CA ILE A 29 -12.77 11.82 -0.62
C ILE A 29 -13.82 12.93 -0.63
N LEU A 30 -13.92 13.70 -1.71
CA LEU A 30 -14.88 14.78 -1.82
C LEU A 30 -16.32 14.27 -1.96
N ALA A 31 -16.53 13.15 -2.66
CA ALA A 31 -17.83 12.51 -2.76
C ALA A 31 -18.32 11.95 -1.41
N ASP A 32 -17.41 11.52 -0.55
CA ASP A 32 -17.68 11.00 0.80
C ASP A 32 -17.62 12.10 1.89
N ALA A 33 -17.21 13.33 1.52
CA ALA A 33 -17.15 14.44 2.46
C ALA A 33 -18.54 14.87 2.91
N VAL A 34 -18.72 15.01 4.20
CA VAL A 34 -19.98 15.45 4.82
C VAL A 34 -19.72 16.78 5.52
N ASP A 35 -20.60 17.75 5.30
CA ASP A 35 -20.54 18.99 6.06
C ASP A 35 -20.66 18.69 7.56
N VAL A 36 -19.72 19.21 8.32
CA VAL A 36 -19.66 19.02 9.77
C VAL A 36 -20.94 19.45 10.49
N GLN A 37 -21.69 20.38 9.91
CA GLN A 37 -22.98 20.85 10.44
C GLN A 37 -24.14 19.88 10.16
N SER A 38 -23.98 19.01 9.17
CA SER A 38 -24.99 18.03 8.74
C SER A 38 -24.68 16.59 9.17
N VAL A 39 -23.61 16.38 9.96
CA VAL A 39 -23.17 15.04 10.37
C VAL A 39 -24.23 14.35 11.22
N PRO A 40 -24.80 13.22 10.80
CA PRO A 40 -25.66 12.41 11.66
C PRO A 40 -24.86 11.83 12.83
N GLU A 41 -25.49 11.63 13.97
CA GLU A 41 -24.89 11.14 15.22
C GLU A 41 -24.07 9.84 15.06
N ARG A 42 -24.33 9.07 14.02
CA ARG A 42 -23.53 7.91 13.58
C ARG A 42 -23.25 7.99 12.09
N LEU A 43 -21.97 8.15 11.75
CA LEU A 43 -21.51 8.00 10.37
C LEU A 43 -21.74 6.56 9.87
N PRO A 44 -22.24 6.38 8.63
CA PRO A 44 -22.41 5.06 8.02
C PRO A 44 -21.12 4.26 8.03
N ARG A 45 -21.19 2.94 8.20
CA ARG A 45 -20.04 2.02 8.18
C ARG A 45 -19.25 2.07 6.87
N SER A 46 -19.85 2.54 5.79
CA SER A 46 -19.24 2.69 4.45
C SER A 46 -17.93 3.51 4.44
N HIS A 47 -17.79 4.50 5.33
CA HIS A 47 -16.55 5.26 5.44
C HIS A 47 -15.34 4.44 5.95
N ARG A 48 -15.56 3.36 6.68
CA ARG A 48 -14.49 2.45 7.11
C ARG A 48 -14.09 1.47 6.00
N GLU A 49 -15.05 1.06 5.19
CA GLU A 49 -14.85 0.06 4.14
C GLU A 49 -14.04 0.59 2.97
N LYS A 50 -14.13 1.88 2.65
CA LYS A 50 -13.38 2.48 1.54
C LYS A 50 -11.91 2.83 1.86
N ARG A 51 -11.51 2.85 3.13
CA ARG A 51 -10.12 3.18 3.54
C ARG A 51 -9.06 2.20 3.06
N TRP A 52 -9.42 0.97 2.73
CA TRP A 52 -8.48 -0.02 2.24
C TRP A 52 -7.88 0.36 0.87
N ARG A 53 -8.60 1.10 0.03
CA ARG A 53 -8.06 1.57 -1.26
C ARG A 53 -6.82 2.44 -1.09
N TRP A 54 -6.77 3.27 -0.05
CA TRP A 54 -5.58 4.05 0.26
C TRP A 54 -4.39 3.15 0.59
N ARG A 55 -4.64 1.99 1.18
CA ARG A 55 -3.58 1.01 1.43
C ARG A 55 -3.07 0.38 0.14
N VAL A 56 -3.93 0.17 -0.84
CA VAL A 56 -3.49 -0.28 -2.18
C VAL A 56 -2.58 0.76 -2.83
N PHE A 57 -2.91 2.07 -2.74
CA PHE A 57 -2.00 3.12 -3.20
C PHE A 57 -0.68 3.15 -2.41
N ASP A 58 -0.72 2.87 -1.11
CA ASP A 58 0.51 2.76 -0.31
C ASP A 58 1.35 1.55 -0.74
N LEU A 59 0.73 0.41 -1.14
CA LEU A 59 1.41 -0.74 -1.75
C LEU A 59 2.08 -0.35 -3.07
N LEU A 60 1.35 0.29 -3.98
CA LEU A 60 1.89 0.76 -5.27
C LEU A 60 3.11 1.66 -5.07
N ARG A 61 3.02 2.62 -4.17
CA ARG A 61 4.15 3.51 -3.83
C ARG A 61 5.34 2.77 -3.22
N ALA A 62 5.09 1.72 -2.45
CA ALA A 62 6.17 0.90 -1.90
C ALA A 62 6.87 0.13 -3.03
N ILE A 63 6.11 -0.44 -3.98
CA ILE A 63 6.66 -1.12 -5.15
C ILE A 63 7.48 -0.15 -6.01
N ASP A 64 6.94 1.02 -6.34
CA ASP A 64 7.65 2.04 -7.13
C ASP A 64 9.00 2.40 -6.48
N ARG A 65 9.01 2.65 -5.17
CA ARG A 65 10.24 2.96 -4.42
C ARG A 65 11.25 1.81 -4.41
N ILE A 66 10.79 0.57 -4.26
CA ILE A 66 11.68 -0.61 -4.30
C ILE A 66 12.31 -0.73 -5.69
N THR A 67 11.52 -0.50 -6.73
CA THR A 67 12.01 -0.49 -8.12
C THR A 67 13.03 0.62 -8.33
N ASP A 68 12.76 1.83 -7.85
CA ASP A 68 13.67 2.99 -7.95
C ASP A 68 15.01 2.72 -7.23
N PHE A 69 14.97 2.11 -6.03
CA PHE A 69 16.20 1.76 -5.30
C PHE A 69 17.09 0.76 -6.04
N THR A 70 16.49 -0.12 -6.84
CA THR A 70 17.22 -1.13 -7.61
C THR A 70 17.51 -0.69 -9.05
N ASP A 71 17.09 0.51 -9.45
CA ASP A 71 17.35 1.00 -10.79
C ASP A 71 18.85 1.23 -11.02
N GLY A 72 19.32 0.88 -12.22
CA GLY A 72 20.75 0.94 -12.57
C GLY A 72 21.63 -0.14 -11.91
N HIS A 73 21.10 -0.97 -11.00
CA HIS A 73 21.81 -2.11 -10.44
C HIS A 73 21.68 -3.37 -11.29
N THR A 74 22.68 -4.21 -11.23
CA THR A 74 22.64 -5.63 -11.58
C THR A 74 22.61 -6.44 -10.29
N LEU A 75 22.29 -7.74 -10.34
CA LEU A 75 22.38 -8.61 -9.16
C LEU A 75 23.76 -8.49 -8.50
N SER A 76 24.85 -8.56 -9.28
CA SER A 76 26.22 -8.50 -8.76
C SER A 76 26.58 -7.15 -8.11
N THR A 77 26.02 -6.03 -8.57
CA THR A 77 26.24 -4.74 -7.92
C THR A 77 25.36 -4.59 -6.68
N PHE A 78 24.13 -5.11 -6.71
CA PHE A 78 23.22 -5.15 -5.58
C PHE A 78 23.76 -5.99 -4.41
N GLU A 79 24.38 -7.16 -4.71
CA GLU A 79 25.02 -8.01 -3.69
C GLU A 79 26.16 -7.32 -2.91
N ARG A 80 26.75 -6.25 -3.48
CA ARG A 80 27.84 -5.49 -2.87
C ARG A 80 27.41 -4.17 -2.25
N ASP A 81 26.14 -3.80 -2.41
CA ASP A 81 25.60 -2.53 -1.92
C ASP A 81 24.62 -2.77 -0.77
N GLU A 82 25.15 -2.95 0.43
CA GLU A 82 24.37 -3.14 1.66
C GLU A 82 23.34 -2.02 1.89
N ARG A 83 23.69 -0.78 1.52
CA ARG A 83 22.76 0.36 1.69
C ARG A 83 21.51 0.18 0.84
N THR A 84 21.68 -0.21 -0.42
CA THR A 84 20.53 -0.46 -1.31
C THR A 84 19.77 -1.69 -0.86
N GLN A 85 20.44 -2.74 -0.38
CA GLN A 85 19.78 -3.90 0.22
C GLN A 85 18.89 -3.50 1.41
N ASP A 86 19.42 -2.73 2.36
CA ASP A 86 18.69 -2.25 3.52
C ASP A 86 17.48 -1.40 3.12
N ALA A 87 17.62 -0.53 2.13
CA ALA A 87 16.51 0.28 1.61
C ALA A 87 15.40 -0.59 1.00
N VAL A 88 15.77 -1.61 0.23
CA VAL A 88 14.83 -2.58 -0.37
C VAL A 88 14.15 -3.41 0.71
N LEU A 89 14.90 -3.98 1.66
CA LEU A 89 14.37 -4.76 2.77
C LEU A 89 13.38 -3.95 3.61
N HIS A 90 13.70 -2.69 3.91
CA HIS A 90 12.77 -1.78 4.58
C HIS A 90 11.49 -1.55 3.75
N GLY A 91 11.63 -1.41 2.44
CA GLY A 91 10.50 -1.30 1.51
C GLY A 91 9.59 -2.52 1.55
N LEU A 92 10.18 -3.72 1.51
CA LEU A 92 9.49 -5.01 1.59
C LEU A 92 8.75 -5.18 2.93
N ALA A 93 9.40 -4.84 4.05
CA ALA A 93 8.78 -4.87 5.37
C ALA A 93 7.53 -3.96 5.42
N ARG A 94 7.62 -2.74 4.92
CA ARG A 94 6.49 -1.80 4.85
C ARG A 94 5.37 -2.31 3.96
N LEU A 95 5.70 -2.94 2.84
CA LEU A 95 4.73 -3.54 1.93
C LEU A 95 3.94 -4.64 2.64
N GLY A 96 4.61 -5.58 3.30
CA GLY A 96 3.98 -6.65 4.06
C GLY A 96 3.09 -6.13 5.20
N GLU A 97 3.54 -5.12 5.95
CA GLU A 97 2.72 -4.48 6.98
C GLU A 97 1.49 -3.78 6.40
N THR A 98 1.62 -3.12 5.26
CA THR A 98 0.50 -2.43 4.60
C THR A 98 -0.57 -3.41 4.13
N THR A 99 -0.17 -4.59 3.63
CA THR A 99 -1.08 -5.63 3.14
C THR A 99 -2.06 -6.12 4.21
N LYS A 100 -1.67 -6.11 5.48
CA LYS A 100 -2.55 -6.50 6.60
C LYS A 100 -3.80 -5.62 6.75
N PHE A 101 -3.77 -4.41 6.22
CA PHE A 101 -4.89 -3.48 6.27
C PHE A 101 -5.87 -3.63 5.10
N ILE A 102 -5.60 -4.55 4.17
CA ILE A 102 -6.54 -4.91 3.11
C ILE A 102 -7.52 -5.93 3.68
N PRO A 103 -8.85 -5.65 3.70
CA PRO A 103 -9.85 -6.55 4.25
C PRO A 103 -9.85 -7.92 3.56
N GLN A 104 -10.09 -8.98 4.32
CA GLN A 104 -10.18 -10.33 3.77
C GLN A 104 -11.21 -10.43 2.65
N SER A 105 -12.37 -9.76 2.79
CA SER A 105 -13.41 -9.73 1.76
C SER A 105 -12.91 -9.16 0.42
N VAL A 106 -11.98 -8.21 0.44
CA VAL A 106 -11.33 -7.69 -0.78
C VAL A 106 -10.35 -8.71 -1.35
N GLN A 107 -9.57 -9.35 -0.49
CA GLN A 107 -8.65 -10.41 -0.91
C GLN A 107 -9.39 -11.58 -1.57
N ASP A 108 -10.53 -11.99 -0.99
CA ASP A 108 -11.36 -13.09 -1.49
C ASP A 108 -11.99 -12.78 -2.87
N THR A 109 -12.28 -11.51 -3.14
CA THR A 109 -12.82 -11.09 -4.45
C THR A 109 -11.73 -10.88 -5.51
N HIS A 110 -10.44 -10.89 -5.11
CA HIS A 110 -9.28 -10.75 -6.00
C HIS A 110 -8.26 -11.86 -5.75
N PRO A 111 -8.65 -13.14 -5.90
CA PRO A 111 -7.78 -14.30 -5.58
C PRO A 111 -6.58 -14.47 -6.52
N HIS A 112 -6.59 -13.77 -7.67
CA HIS A 112 -5.48 -13.75 -8.63
C HIS A 112 -4.30 -12.92 -8.11
N LEU A 113 -4.51 -11.98 -7.17
CA LEU A 113 -3.42 -11.28 -6.52
C LEU A 113 -2.78 -12.17 -5.44
N PRO A 114 -1.46 -12.29 -5.42
CA PRO A 114 -0.75 -13.17 -4.49
C PRO A 114 -0.65 -12.54 -3.09
N TRP A 115 -1.78 -12.45 -2.40
CA TRP A 115 -1.87 -11.82 -1.08
C TRP A 115 -0.95 -12.46 -0.03
N ALA A 116 -0.72 -13.76 -0.15
CA ALA A 116 0.24 -14.47 0.70
C ALA A 116 1.65 -13.92 0.46
N LEU A 117 2.11 -13.87 -0.80
CA LEU A 117 3.41 -13.29 -1.15
C LEU A 117 3.54 -11.87 -0.59
N LEU A 118 2.55 -11.00 -0.86
CA LEU A 118 2.55 -9.61 -0.39
C LEU A 118 2.63 -9.48 1.14
N ARG A 119 2.10 -10.43 1.90
CA ARG A 119 2.25 -10.48 3.37
C ARG A 119 3.59 -11.03 3.79
N ASP A 120 4.04 -12.08 3.12
CA ASP A 120 5.17 -12.91 3.55
C ASP A 120 6.52 -12.30 3.16
N VAL A 121 6.56 -11.36 2.20
CA VAL A 121 7.79 -10.57 1.91
C VAL A 121 8.39 -9.91 3.17
N ARG A 122 7.55 -9.63 4.17
CA ARG A 122 8.02 -9.19 5.48
C ARG A 122 8.90 -10.26 6.17
N ASN A 123 8.58 -11.53 5.98
CA ASN A 123 9.30 -12.63 6.63
C ASN A 123 10.72 -12.78 6.06
N LEU A 124 10.95 -12.34 4.81
CA LEU A 124 12.31 -12.21 4.24
C LEU A 124 13.21 -11.30 5.09
N VAL A 125 12.60 -10.37 5.84
CA VAL A 125 13.31 -9.37 6.66
C VAL A 125 13.40 -9.79 8.13
N SER A 126 12.48 -10.63 8.63
CA SER A 126 12.26 -10.81 10.07
C SER A 126 13.04 -11.94 10.71
N HIS A 127 13.60 -12.87 9.93
CA HIS A 127 14.06 -14.13 10.50
C HIS A 127 15.57 -14.39 10.54
N ASP A 128 16.44 -13.62 9.91
CA ASP A 128 17.86 -13.64 10.20
C ASP A 128 18.63 -12.66 9.30
N TYR A 129 19.22 -11.65 9.89
CA TYR A 129 20.21 -10.79 9.23
C TYR A 129 21.42 -11.58 8.67
N PHE A 130 21.54 -12.84 9.05
CA PHE A 130 22.66 -13.73 8.64
C PHE A 130 22.30 -14.75 7.55
N GLY A 131 21.03 -14.80 7.09
CA GLY A 131 20.59 -15.83 6.13
C GLY A 131 19.73 -15.32 4.98
N ILE A 132 19.67 -14.00 4.74
CA ILE A 132 18.86 -13.46 3.64
C ILE A 132 19.52 -13.85 2.31
N GLU A 133 18.79 -14.59 1.48
CA GLU A 133 19.20 -14.88 0.12
C GLU A 133 19.03 -13.62 -0.74
N VAL A 134 20.12 -12.88 -0.93
CA VAL A 134 20.12 -11.59 -1.65
C VAL A 134 19.55 -11.74 -3.07
N ALA A 135 19.82 -12.89 -3.73
CA ALA A 135 19.25 -13.19 -5.04
C ALA A 135 17.72 -13.29 -5.03
N LEU A 136 17.11 -13.82 -3.96
CA LEU A 136 15.66 -13.86 -3.79
C LEU A 136 15.09 -12.46 -3.59
N VAL A 137 15.71 -11.65 -2.74
CA VAL A 137 15.31 -10.26 -2.53
C VAL A 137 15.35 -9.48 -3.85
N TRP A 138 16.44 -9.67 -4.63
CA TRP A 138 16.58 -9.07 -5.94
C TRP A 138 15.47 -9.51 -6.91
N HIS A 139 15.21 -10.81 -6.99
CA HIS A 139 14.17 -11.36 -7.86
C HIS A 139 12.80 -10.78 -7.50
N THR A 140 12.45 -10.78 -6.21
CA THR A 140 11.19 -10.20 -5.74
C THR A 140 11.10 -8.70 -6.10
N ALA A 141 12.15 -7.92 -5.88
CA ALA A 141 12.17 -6.49 -6.16
C ALA A 141 12.07 -6.15 -7.66
N ARG A 142 12.72 -6.95 -8.53
CA ARG A 142 12.85 -6.63 -9.96
C ARG A 142 11.88 -7.36 -10.87
N VAL A 143 11.30 -8.46 -10.42
CA VAL A 143 10.42 -9.30 -11.24
C VAL A 143 9.02 -9.41 -10.65
N GLU A 144 8.91 -9.93 -9.42
CA GLU A 144 7.60 -10.27 -8.86
C GLU A 144 6.77 -9.01 -8.54
N LEU A 145 7.33 -8.06 -7.81
CA LEU A 145 6.59 -6.87 -7.40
C LEU A 145 6.19 -5.96 -8.58
N PRO A 146 7.07 -5.65 -9.55
CA PRO A 146 6.67 -4.87 -10.72
C PRO A 146 5.57 -5.53 -11.53
N ALA A 147 5.54 -6.86 -11.62
CA ALA A 147 4.50 -7.61 -12.33
C ALA A 147 3.10 -7.43 -11.71
N LEU A 148 3.02 -7.17 -10.41
CA LEU A 148 1.74 -6.97 -9.69
C LEU A 148 1.18 -5.55 -9.83
N ARG A 149 1.99 -4.60 -10.29
CA ARG A 149 1.62 -3.19 -10.34
C ARG A 149 0.34 -2.91 -11.13
N PRO A 150 0.13 -3.46 -12.36
CA PRO A 150 -1.07 -3.20 -13.13
C PRO A 150 -2.36 -3.66 -12.44
N GLU A 151 -2.33 -4.84 -11.81
CA GLU A 151 -3.48 -5.40 -11.13
C GLU A 151 -3.83 -4.63 -9.84
N LEU A 152 -2.80 -4.23 -9.08
CA LEU A 152 -3.00 -3.37 -7.91
C LEU A 152 -3.51 -1.98 -8.30
N GLN A 153 -3.09 -1.45 -9.47
CA GLN A 153 -3.59 -0.19 -9.98
C GLN A 153 -5.09 -0.29 -10.32
N ALA A 154 -5.50 -1.32 -11.04
CA ALA A 154 -6.90 -1.58 -11.37
C ALA A 154 -7.75 -1.74 -10.10
N LEU A 155 -7.25 -2.46 -9.10
CA LEU A 155 -7.89 -2.61 -7.80
C LEU A 155 -8.06 -1.26 -7.08
N ALA A 156 -7.04 -0.41 -7.10
CA ALA A 156 -7.07 0.91 -6.46
C ALA A 156 -8.10 1.84 -7.13
N GLU A 157 -8.21 1.79 -8.44
CA GLU A 157 -9.12 2.59 -9.24
C GLU A 157 -10.56 2.07 -9.24
N GLY A 158 -10.77 0.86 -8.72
CA GLY A 158 -12.09 0.23 -8.64
C GLY A 158 -12.55 -0.38 -9.95
N GLU A 159 -11.63 -0.57 -10.90
CA GLU A 159 -11.89 -1.34 -12.11
C GLU A 159 -11.87 -2.84 -11.75
N THR A 160 -13.01 -3.50 -11.94
CA THR A 160 -13.04 -4.96 -11.98
C THR A 160 -12.28 -5.39 -13.23
N VAL A 161 -11.08 -5.96 -13.05
CA VAL A 161 -10.44 -6.70 -14.15
C VAL A 161 -11.38 -7.84 -14.49
N SER A 162 -12.21 -7.61 -15.51
CA SER A 162 -13.07 -8.63 -16.08
C SER A 162 -12.14 -9.74 -16.60
N GLY A 163 -12.20 -10.90 -15.95
CA GLY A 163 -11.35 -12.03 -16.28
C GLY A 163 -11.30 -12.26 -17.78
N ALA A 164 -10.12 -12.21 -18.33
CA ALA A 164 -9.84 -12.78 -19.64
C ALA A 164 -9.98 -14.30 -19.49
N GLY A 165 -11.23 -14.76 -19.61
CA GLY A 165 -11.53 -16.14 -19.86
C GLY A 165 -11.39 -16.41 -21.36
N ARG A 166 -10.49 -17.25 -21.71
CA ARG A 166 -10.68 -18.40 -22.63
C ARG A 166 -9.38 -19.13 -22.80
#